data_ff2f9ccef7a494564e8967afde5f5b11
#
_entry.id   ff2f9ccef7a494564e8967afde5f5b11
#
_cell.length_a   1.000
_cell.length_b   1.000
_cell.length_c   1.000
_cell.angle_alpha   90.00
_cell.angle_beta   90.00
_cell.angle_gamma   90.00
#
_symmetry.space_group_name_H-M   'P 1'
#
loop_
_entity.id
_entity.type
_entity.pdbx_description
1 polymer ?
#
loop_
_entity_poly.entity_id
_entity_poly.type
_entity_poly.pdbx_seq_one_letter_code
_entity_poly.pdbx_strand_id
1 'polypeptide(L)'
;MADIKKIIADSETVLIGAGAGLSTSAGFTYAGERFEKYFGDFAKKYGFSDMYSGGFADFESEEEFWAYWSRYIFINRYMDSPRLLYEKLFNLVCKKNYFVLTTNVDHCFQKAGFDRSRLFYTQGDYGLFQCSTPCHQKTYDNYDSVLKMVLAQGFEILPHGNLTLPKDKKVKMEIPTDLIPHCPVCNKMMSMNLRSDGTFVEDEHWLKAAGRYQDFLDANRDKKIVYLELGVGANTPGIIKYPFWHFTYENPKALYICINKGEAVVPEEIKKQSICINGDIYEAIT
;
A
#
# COMPACT_ATOMS: atom_id res chain seq x y z
N MET A 1 7.17 -24.72 15.67
CA MET A 1 6.57 -23.57 14.97
C MET A 1 5.90 -24.12 13.72
N ALA A 2 4.64 -23.78 13.42
CA ALA A 2 3.97 -24.26 12.22
C ALA A 2 4.73 -23.78 10.97
N ASP A 3 4.99 -24.69 10.03
CA ASP A 3 5.62 -24.33 8.75
C ASP A 3 4.58 -23.67 7.84
N ILE A 4 4.50 -22.35 7.92
CA ILE A 4 3.54 -21.55 7.16
C ILE A 4 3.73 -21.72 5.66
N LYS A 5 4.97 -21.83 5.20
CA LYS A 5 5.26 -22.06 3.77
C LYS A 5 4.66 -23.38 3.30
N LYS A 6 4.80 -24.42 4.08
CA LYS A 6 4.21 -25.72 3.77
C LYS A 6 2.68 -25.67 3.80
N ILE A 7 2.09 -25.04 4.80
CA ILE A 7 0.62 -24.88 4.89
C ILE A 7 0.07 -24.14 3.67
N ILE A 8 0.70 -23.02 3.30
CA ILE A 8 0.32 -22.29 2.11
C ILE A 8 0.56 -23.14 0.86
N ALA A 9 1.69 -23.86 0.77
CA ALA A 9 2.00 -24.73 -0.36
C ALA A 9 0.96 -25.86 -0.54
N ASP A 10 0.45 -26.43 0.53
CA ASP A 10 -0.55 -27.50 0.53
C ASP A 10 -2.00 -26.99 0.35
N SER A 11 -2.23 -25.68 0.36
CA SER A 11 -3.55 -25.08 0.14
C SER A 11 -3.86 -24.91 -1.36
N GLU A 12 -5.12 -25.08 -1.75
CA GLU A 12 -5.58 -24.82 -3.13
C GLU A 12 -6.01 -23.35 -3.32
N THR A 13 -6.66 -22.78 -2.30
CA THR A 13 -7.22 -21.42 -2.36
C THR A 13 -6.67 -20.57 -1.23
N VAL A 14 -6.22 -19.34 -1.57
CA VAL A 14 -5.65 -18.38 -0.62
C VAL A 14 -6.23 -16.99 -0.87
N LEU A 15 -6.85 -16.40 0.15
CA LEU A 15 -7.17 -14.97 0.15
C LEU A 15 -6.14 -14.24 1.01
N ILE A 16 -5.34 -13.39 0.38
CA ILE A 16 -4.34 -12.57 1.06
C ILE A 16 -4.99 -11.24 1.46
N GLY A 17 -4.90 -10.91 2.74
CA GLY A 17 -5.24 -9.60 3.30
C GLY A 17 -3.99 -8.87 3.74
N ALA A 18 -3.65 -7.75 3.13
CA ALA A 18 -2.39 -7.07 3.39
C ALA A 18 -2.59 -5.62 3.84
N GLY A 19 -1.95 -5.27 4.96
CA GLY A 19 -1.86 -3.91 5.49
C GLY A 19 -0.44 -3.36 5.48
N ALA A 20 -0.25 -2.15 6.01
CA ALA A 20 0.99 -1.40 6.00
C ALA A 20 2.20 -2.15 6.60
N GLY A 21 1.96 -3.08 7.55
CA GLY A 21 3.00 -3.92 8.13
C GLY A 21 3.73 -4.81 7.11
N LEU A 22 3.06 -5.22 6.01
CA LEU A 22 3.70 -5.96 4.93
C LEU A 22 4.74 -5.08 4.20
N SER A 23 4.38 -3.85 3.85
CA SER A 23 5.29 -2.90 3.19
C SER A 23 6.43 -2.49 4.12
N THR A 24 6.16 -2.30 5.42
CA THR A 24 7.18 -2.03 6.42
C THR A 24 8.17 -3.19 6.53
N SER A 25 7.71 -4.44 6.55
CA SER A 25 8.55 -5.64 6.54
C SER A 25 9.35 -5.79 5.24
N ALA A 26 8.83 -5.30 4.11
CA ALA A 26 9.56 -5.20 2.84
C ALA A 26 10.61 -4.06 2.82
N GLY A 27 10.69 -3.24 3.86
CA GLY A 27 11.65 -2.14 4.02
C GLY A 27 11.11 -0.75 3.70
N PHE A 28 9.83 -0.59 3.39
CA PHE A 28 9.20 0.73 3.24
C PHE A 28 8.84 1.32 4.61
N THR A 29 9.88 1.71 5.36
CA THR A 29 9.71 2.38 6.66
C THR A 29 9.35 3.84 6.48
N TYR A 30 8.47 4.36 7.35
CA TYR A 30 8.06 5.77 7.35
C TYR A 30 8.91 6.66 8.27
N ALA A 31 9.71 6.06 9.13
CA ALA A 31 10.61 6.74 10.06
C ALA A 31 12.07 6.26 9.88
N GLY A 32 13.01 6.86 10.60
CA GLY A 32 14.43 6.51 10.59
C GLY A 32 15.17 7.02 9.35
N GLU A 33 16.25 6.33 8.97
CA GLU A 33 17.18 6.78 7.91
C GLU A 33 16.51 7.14 6.59
N ARG A 34 15.49 6.38 6.18
CA ARG A 34 14.75 6.64 4.94
C ARG A 34 13.98 7.95 5.01
N PHE A 35 13.33 8.22 6.13
CA PHE A 35 12.65 9.48 6.40
C PHE A 35 13.66 10.65 6.46
N GLU A 36 14.71 10.53 7.22
CA GLU A 36 15.74 11.56 7.37
C GLU A 36 16.37 11.91 6.02
N LYS A 37 16.64 10.89 5.19
CA LYS A 37 17.23 11.07 3.86
C LYS A 37 16.38 11.94 2.92
N TYR A 38 15.07 11.73 2.90
CA TYR A 38 14.20 12.36 1.90
C TYR A 38 13.37 13.51 2.44
N PHE A 39 13.22 13.63 3.77
CA PHE A 39 12.32 14.60 4.41
C PHE A 39 12.96 15.33 5.60
N GLY A 40 14.26 15.18 5.85
CA GLY A 40 14.93 15.84 6.97
C GLY A 40 14.86 17.37 6.92
N ASP A 41 14.77 17.96 5.73
CA ASP A 41 14.53 19.41 5.51
C ASP A 41 13.12 19.82 5.96
N PHE A 42 12.10 19.09 5.54
CA PHE A 42 10.71 19.30 5.95
C PHE A 42 10.51 19.04 7.45
N ALA A 43 11.08 17.95 7.97
CA ALA A 43 11.03 17.64 9.40
C ALA A 43 11.60 18.77 10.27
N LYS A 44 12.69 19.39 9.82
CA LYS A 44 13.29 20.54 10.50
C LYS A 44 12.41 21.78 10.47
N LYS A 45 11.70 22.03 9.36
CA LYS A 45 10.81 23.20 9.21
C LYS A 45 9.48 23.02 9.96
N TYR A 46 8.86 21.83 9.83
CA TYR A 46 7.48 21.58 10.28
C TYR A 46 7.39 20.75 11.57
N GLY A 47 8.48 20.17 12.08
CA GLY A 47 8.54 19.52 13.39
C GLY A 47 7.95 18.10 13.46
N PHE A 48 7.64 17.44 12.34
CA PHE A 48 7.17 16.06 12.34
C PHE A 48 8.32 15.05 12.33
N SER A 49 8.08 13.82 12.80
CA SER A 49 9.10 12.78 13.03
C SER A 49 9.03 11.57 12.09
N ASP A 50 8.03 11.53 11.20
CA ASP A 50 7.84 10.45 10.24
C ASP A 50 7.05 10.93 9.01
N MET A 51 7.08 10.12 7.94
CA MET A 51 6.42 10.47 6.67
C MET A 51 4.90 10.55 6.80
N TYR A 52 4.29 9.73 7.66
CA TYR A 52 2.83 9.70 7.78
C TYR A 52 2.32 10.98 8.44
N SER A 53 2.91 11.35 9.58
CA SER A 53 2.56 12.60 10.27
C SER A 53 2.85 13.84 9.42
N GLY A 54 3.94 13.82 8.62
CA GLY A 54 4.26 14.89 7.68
C GLY A 54 3.22 15.07 6.56
N GLY A 55 2.49 14.03 6.19
CA GLY A 55 1.40 14.12 5.20
C GLY A 55 0.21 14.97 5.65
N PHE A 56 0.11 15.24 6.95
CA PHE A 56 -0.94 16.09 7.56
C PHE A 56 -0.41 17.46 8.00
N ALA A 57 0.84 17.80 7.65
CA ALA A 57 1.40 19.11 7.97
C ALA A 57 0.68 20.23 7.22
N ASP A 58 0.55 21.38 7.87
CA ASP A 58 -0.02 22.60 7.27
C ASP A 58 1.10 23.33 6.52
N PHE A 59 1.28 22.98 5.24
CA PHE A 59 2.32 23.56 4.39
C PHE A 59 2.03 25.02 4.06
N GLU A 60 3.07 25.86 3.98
CA GLU A 60 2.94 27.30 3.74
C GLU A 60 2.46 27.64 2.31
N SER A 61 2.65 26.72 1.34
CA SER A 61 2.24 26.92 -0.04
C SER A 61 1.86 25.59 -0.74
N GLU A 62 1.17 25.68 -1.88
CA GLU A 62 0.88 24.53 -2.74
C GLU A 62 2.16 23.95 -3.34
N GLU A 63 3.17 24.79 -3.61
CA GLU A 63 4.48 24.38 -4.10
C GLU A 63 5.23 23.52 -3.09
N GLU A 64 5.17 23.86 -1.80
CA GLU A 64 5.74 23.01 -0.73
C GLU A 64 4.95 21.72 -0.52
N PHE A 65 3.62 21.80 -0.51
CA PHE A 65 2.75 20.62 -0.43
C PHE A 65 3.09 19.60 -1.52
N TRP A 66 3.22 20.06 -2.78
CA TRP A 66 3.54 19.17 -3.88
C TRP A 66 5.01 18.74 -3.90
N ALA A 67 5.92 19.53 -3.36
CA ALA A 67 7.30 19.11 -3.14
C ALA A 67 7.37 17.94 -2.15
N TYR A 68 6.64 18.04 -1.03
CA TYR A 68 6.55 16.96 -0.05
C TYR A 68 5.91 15.70 -0.67
N TRP A 69 4.72 15.84 -1.25
CA TRP A 69 3.97 14.70 -1.76
C TRP A 69 4.62 14.04 -2.98
N SER A 70 5.30 14.79 -3.83
CA SER A 70 6.02 14.17 -4.95
C SER A 70 7.17 13.28 -4.49
N ARG A 71 7.93 13.68 -3.46
CA ARG A 71 8.94 12.80 -2.83
C ARG A 71 8.27 11.56 -2.23
N TYR A 72 7.20 11.78 -1.46
CA TYR A 72 6.46 10.71 -0.81
C TYR A 72 5.95 9.67 -1.80
N ILE A 73 5.28 10.12 -2.86
CA ILE A 73 4.79 9.26 -3.94
C ILE A 73 5.97 8.54 -4.60
N PHE A 74 7.01 9.27 -4.99
CA PHE A 74 8.10 8.68 -5.76
C PHE A 74 8.77 7.53 -5.01
N ILE A 75 9.14 7.75 -3.76
CA ILE A 75 9.88 6.73 -2.99
C ILE A 75 9.01 5.56 -2.55
N ASN A 76 7.69 5.74 -2.36
CA ASN A 76 6.80 4.66 -1.93
C ASN A 76 6.15 3.91 -3.10
N ARG A 77 5.98 4.57 -4.25
CA ARG A 77 5.25 4.02 -5.39
C ARG A 77 6.15 3.60 -6.54
N TYR A 78 7.21 4.37 -6.81
CA TYR A 78 8.02 4.19 -8.01
C TYR A 78 9.37 3.52 -7.75
N MET A 79 9.93 3.64 -6.55
CA MET A 79 11.14 2.89 -6.17
C MET A 79 10.80 1.43 -5.82
N ASP A 80 11.77 0.55 -6.02
CA ASP A 80 11.64 -0.85 -5.63
C ASP A 80 11.72 -1.03 -4.11
N SER A 81 11.07 -2.08 -3.60
CA SER A 81 11.17 -2.42 -2.20
C SER A 81 12.59 -2.91 -1.85
N PRO A 82 13.13 -2.50 -0.69
CA PRO A 82 14.47 -2.94 -0.28
C PRO A 82 14.64 -4.46 -0.12
N ARG A 83 13.53 -5.17 0.16
CA ARG A 83 13.51 -6.63 0.35
C ARG A 83 12.53 -7.27 -0.64
N LEU A 84 12.89 -8.42 -1.19
CA LEU A 84 12.08 -9.20 -2.15
C LEU A 84 10.94 -9.98 -1.47
N LEU A 85 10.21 -9.33 -0.55
CA LEU A 85 9.14 -9.98 0.23
C LEU A 85 7.90 -10.28 -0.63
N TYR A 86 7.51 -9.34 -1.47
CA TYR A 86 6.35 -9.49 -2.35
C TYR A 86 6.58 -10.56 -3.42
N GLU A 87 7.78 -10.64 -3.98
CA GLU A 87 8.18 -11.66 -4.96
C GLU A 87 8.19 -13.07 -4.32
N LYS A 88 8.68 -13.17 -3.08
CA LYS A 88 8.62 -14.43 -2.32
C LYS A 88 7.19 -14.86 -2.03
N LEU A 89 6.34 -13.92 -1.62
CA LEU A 89 4.91 -14.17 -1.42
C LEU A 89 4.23 -14.59 -2.74
N PHE A 90 4.54 -13.93 -3.85
CA PHE A 90 4.05 -14.30 -5.17
C PHE A 90 4.42 -15.75 -5.52
N ASN A 91 5.66 -16.14 -5.34
CA ASN A 91 6.13 -17.49 -5.62
C ASN A 91 5.40 -18.57 -4.81
N LEU A 92 4.93 -18.25 -3.60
CA LEU A 92 4.14 -19.18 -2.78
C LEU A 92 2.72 -19.39 -3.32
N VAL A 93 2.14 -18.40 -4.01
CA VAL A 93 0.72 -18.40 -4.38
C VAL A 93 0.43 -18.37 -5.88
N CYS A 94 1.41 -18.07 -6.75
CA CYS A 94 1.19 -17.84 -8.18
C CYS A 94 0.51 -18.99 -8.93
N LYS A 95 0.67 -20.24 -8.47
CA LYS A 95 0.05 -21.44 -9.06
C LYS A 95 -1.29 -21.83 -8.41
N LYS A 96 -1.82 -21.00 -7.51
CA LYS A 96 -3.02 -21.29 -6.72
C LYS A 96 -4.21 -20.47 -7.18
N ASN A 97 -5.39 -20.85 -6.72
CA ASN A 97 -6.55 -19.97 -6.76
C ASN A 97 -6.38 -18.91 -5.66
N TYR A 98 -5.73 -17.78 -5.99
CA TYR A 98 -5.51 -16.70 -5.04
C TYR A 98 -6.26 -15.43 -5.40
N PHE A 99 -6.52 -14.62 -4.39
CA PHE A 99 -6.92 -13.21 -4.53
C PHE A 99 -6.19 -12.37 -3.46
N VAL A 100 -5.98 -11.09 -3.75
CA VAL A 100 -5.35 -10.14 -2.82
C VAL A 100 -6.32 -9.00 -2.54
N LEU A 101 -6.62 -8.81 -1.26
CA LEU A 101 -7.28 -7.62 -0.72
C LEU A 101 -6.22 -6.80 0.04
N THR A 102 -6.01 -5.55 -0.32
CA THR A 102 -5.00 -4.73 0.36
C THR A 102 -5.48 -3.32 0.64
N THR A 103 -5.06 -2.78 1.78
CA THR A 103 -5.16 -1.36 2.12
C THR A 103 -3.89 -0.58 1.73
N ASN A 104 -2.86 -1.27 1.22
CA ASN A 104 -1.64 -0.63 0.75
C ASN A 104 -1.85 0.03 -0.60
N VAL A 105 -1.26 1.19 -0.78
CA VAL A 105 -1.39 2.05 -1.96
C VAL A 105 -0.08 2.21 -2.74
N ASP A 106 0.92 1.36 -2.41
CA ASP A 106 2.30 1.40 -2.92
C ASP A 106 2.54 0.60 -4.21
N HIS A 107 1.56 -0.18 -4.66
CA HIS A 107 1.62 -0.99 -5.88
C HIS A 107 2.65 -2.15 -5.86
N CYS A 108 3.13 -2.54 -4.70
CA CYS A 108 4.16 -3.57 -4.58
C CYS A 108 3.71 -4.95 -5.07
N PHE A 109 2.44 -5.30 -4.90
CA PHE A 109 1.88 -6.54 -5.45
C PHE A 109 2.00 -6.59 -6.97
N GLN A 110 1.61 -5.50 -7.65
CA GLN A 110 1.68 -5.43 -9.12
C GLN A 110 3.13 -5.48 -9.62
N LYS A 111 4.08 -4.82 -8.92
CA LYS A 111 5.52 -4.87 -9.23
C LYS A 111 6.09 -6.27 -9.09
N ALA A 112 5.64 -7.03 -8.10
CA ALA A 112 6.07 -8.42 -7.87
C ALA A 112 5.43 -9.44 -8.83
N GLY A 113 4.57 -9.00 -9.76
CA GLY A 113 3.98 -9.85 -10.80
C GLY A 113 2.62 -10.47 -10.46
N PHE A 114 1.97 -10.04 -9.36
CA PHE A 114 0.60 -10.48 -9.09
C PHE A 114 -0.36 -10.03 -10.20
N ASP A 115 -1.27 -10.92 -10.59
CA ASP A 115 -2.29 -10.62 -11.60
C ASP A 115 -3.24 -9.53 -11.12
N ARG A 116 -3.31 -8.43 -11.86
CA ARG A 116 -4.19 -7.30 -11.55
C ARG A 116 -5.67 -7.69 -11.50
N SER A 117 -6.08 -8.71 -12.22
CA SER A 117 -7.46 -9.23 -12.16
C SER A 117 -7.79 -9.91 -10.84
N ARG A 118 -6.77 -10.28 -10.05
CA ARG A 118 -6.86 -10.94 -8.74
C ARG A 118 -6.41 -10.04 -7.60
N LEU A 119 -6.56 -8.74 -7.76
CA LEU A 119 -6.10 -7.73 -6.82
C LEU A 119 -7.15 -6.63 -6.63
N PHE A 120 -7.42 -6.30 -5.36
CA PHE A 120 -8.24 -5.16 -4.97
C PHE A 120 -7.50 -4.31 -3.93
N TYR A 121 -7.07 -3.11 -4.32
CA TYR A 121 -6.46 -2.10 -3.47
C TYR A 121 -7.51 -1.06 -3.08
N THR A 122 -8.05 -1.21 -1.87
CA THR A 122 -9.27 -0.53 -1.43
C THR A 122 -9.10 0.96 -1.14
N GLN A 123 -7.87 1.39 -0.79
CA GLN A 123 -7.57 2.73 -0.30
C GLN A 123 -6.99 3.66 -1.39
N GLY A 124 -6.97 3.21 -2.65
CA GLY A 124 -6.43 3.97 -3.78
C GLY A 124 -5.00 3.57 -4.16
N ASP A 125 -4.31 4.45 -4.88
CA ASP A 125 -2.94 4.23 -5.39
C ASP A 125 -2.16 5.55 -5.37
N TYR A 126 -0.97 5.57 -4.80
CA TYR A 126 -0.05 6.72 -4.89
C TYR A 126 0.27 7.13 -6.33
N GLY A 127 0.15 6.21 -7.29
CA GLY A 127 0.38 6.45 -8.71
C GLY A 127 -0.76 7.15 -9.43
N LEU A 128 -1.84 7.54 -8.73
CA LEU A 128 -3.01 8.16 -9.32
C LEU A 128 -3.32 9.52 -8.70
N PHE A 129 -3.64 10.49 -9.56
CA PHE A 129 -4.28 11.74 -9.17
C PHE A 129 -5.80 11.68 -9.44
N GLN A 130 -6.55 12.46 -8.66
CA GLN A 130 -7.97 12.74 -8.86
C GLN A 130 -8.24 14.25 -8.73
N CYS A 131 -9.41 14.70 -9.15
CA CYS A 131 -9.85 16.07 -8.84
C CYS A 131 -10.06 16.21 -7.32
N SER A 132 -9.46 17.23 -6.69
CA SER A 132 -9.61 17.48 -5.25
C SER A 132 -11.06 17.76 -4.81
N THR A 133 -11.87 18.28 -5.75
CA THR A 133 -13.33 18.40 -5.59
C THR A 133 -13.95 17.53 -6.67
N PRO A 134 -14.28 16.26 -6.40
CA PRO A 134 -14.61 15.28 -7.44
C PRO A 134 -15.71 15.78 -8.40
N CYS A 135 -15.31 16.38 -9.51
CA CYS A 135 -16.22 16.88 -10.54
C CYS A 135 -16.56 15.78 -11.57
N HIS A 136 -15.88 14.65 -11.51
CA HIS A 136 -16.09 13.46 -12.35
C HIS A 136 -15.41 12.24 -11.70
N GLN A 137 -15.79 11.04 -12.12
CA GLN A 137 -15.33 9.76 -11.56
C GLN A 137 -14.18 9.17 -12.38
N LYS A 138 -13.06 9.92 -12.51
CA LYS A 138 -11.84 9.46 -13.20
C LYS A 138 -10.60 9.77 -12.39
N THR A 139 -9.64 8.85 -12.46
CA THR A 139 -8.28 9.02 -11.97
C THR A 139 -7.30 9.16 -13.13
N TYR A 140 -6.09 9.66 -12.85
CA TYR A 140 -5.07 9.97 -13.83
C TYR A 140 -3.73 9.45 -13.35
N ASP A 141 -2.97 8.77 -14.23
CA ASP A 141 -1.59 8.40 -13.94
C ASP A 141 -0.74 9.63 -13.67
N ASN A 142 0.13 9.52 -12.67
CA ASN A 142 0.89 10.68 -12.20
C ASN A 142 2.41 10.55 -12.32
N TYR A 143 2.93 9.46 -12.92
CA TYR A 143 4.37 9.21 -12.98
C TYR A 143 5.16 10.38 -13.56
N ASP A 144 4.78 10.85 -14.75
CA ASP A 144 5.50 11.92 -15.43
C ASP A 144 5.44 13.24 -14.65
N SER A 145 4.31 13.55 -14.02
CA SER A 145 4.14 14.75 -13.19
C SER A 145 5.02 14.66 -11.94
N VAL A 146 4.97 13.57 -11.23
CA VAL A 146 5.76 13.33 -10.01
C VAL A 146 7.26 13.31 -10.32
N LEU A 147 7.67 12.69 -11.43
CA LEU A 147 9.05 12.68 -11.88
C LEU A 147 9.57 14.12 -12.14
N LYS A 148 8.82 14.94 -12.87
CA LYS A 148 9.17 16.35 -13.10
C LYS A 148 9.30 17.12 -11.80
N MET A 149 8.41 16.92 -10.84
CA MET A 149 8.44 17.59 -9.54
C MET A 149 9.69 17.24 -8.73
N VAL A 150 10.07 15.96 -8.64
CA VAL A 150 11.26 15.57 -7.87
C VAL A 150 12.55 16.02 -8.55
N LEU A 151 12.62 16.01 -9.89
CA LEU A 151 13.76 16.55 -10.63
C LEU A 151 13.88 18.08 -10.46
N ALA A 152 12.77 18.81 -10.46
CA ALA A 152 12.77 20.28 -10.26
C ALA A 152 13.25 20.67 -8.85
N GLN A 153 13.08 19.79 -7.85
CA GLN A 153 13.65 19.96 -6.52
C GLN A 153 15.17 19.73 -6.48
N GLY A 154 15.74 19.12 -7.50
CA GLY A 154 17.18 18.82 -7.59
C GLY A 154 17.56 17.40 -7.25
N PHE A 155 16.60 16.49 -7.09
CA PHE A 155 16.92 15.05 -6.98
C PHE A 155 17.44 14.49 -8.31
N GLU A 156 18.20 13.41 -8.22
CA GLU A 156 18.70 12.65 -9.36
C GLU A 156 18.07 11.26 -9.41
N ILE A 157 17.93 10.69 -10.60
CA ILE A 157 17.45 9.33 -10.80
C ILE A 157 18.63 8.44 -11.17
N LEU A 158 18.83 7.38 -10.41
CA LEU A 158 19.83 6.35 -10.70
C LEU A 158 19.43 5.48 -11.90
N PRO A 159 20.37 4.81 -12.60
CA PRO A 159 20.05 3.98 -13.77
C PRO A 159 18.98 2.91 -13.55
N HIS A 160 18.81 2.44 -12.31
CA HIS A 160 17.76 1.48 -11.91
C HIS A 160 16.49 2.14 -11.40
N GLY A 161 16.29 3.46 -11.64
CA GLY A 161 15.05 4.16 -11.35
C GLY A 161 14.90 4.72 -9.93
N ASN A 162 15.84 4.48 -9.03
CA ASN A 162 15.74 4.98 -7.66
C ASN A 162 16.11 6.46 -7.55
N LEU A 163 15.37 7.18 -6.70
CA LEU A 163 15.64 8.57 -6.35
C LEU A 163 16.87 8.67 -5.45
N THR A 164 17.74 9.64 -5.74
CA THR A 164 18.91 9.94 -4.90
C THR A 164 19.10 11.44 -4.74
N LEU A 165 19.76 11.81 -3.64
CA LEU A 165 20.18 13.19 -3.41
C LEU A 165 21.34 13.55 -4.35
N PRO A 166 21.44 14.82 -4.81
CA PRO A 166 22.61 15.30 -5.53
C PRO A 166 23.87 15.25 -4.64
N LYS A 167 25.04 15.39 -5.25
CA LYS A 167 26.34 15.28 -4.54
C LYS A 167 26.48 16.26 -3.38
N ASP A 168 25.97 17.50 -3.50
CA ASP A 168 25.99 18.52 -2.47
C ASP A 168 24.86 18.34 -1.43
N LYS A 169 23.98 17.32 -1.58
CA LYS A 169 22.82 16.99 -0.76
C LYS A 169 21.83 18.13 -0.57
N LYS A 170 21.83 19.12 -1.49
CA LYS A 170 20.92 20.27 -1.45
C LYS A 170 19.75 20.04 -2.40
N VAL A 171 18.56 20.01 -1.86
CA VAL A 171 17.29 19.94 -2.60
C VAL A 171 16.37 21.08 -2.16
N LYS A 172 15.48 21.49 -3.06
CA LYS A 172 14.49 22.53 -2.78
C LYS A 172 13.28 21.89 -2.08
N MET A 173 12.65 22.65 -1.18
CA MET A 173 11.39 22.27 -0.54
C MET A 173 10.15 22.76 -1.31
N GLU A 174 10.35 23.31 -2.50
CA GLU A 174 9.29 23.84 -3.36
C GLU A 174 9.47 23.32 -4.78
N ILE A 175 8.37 23.19 -5.50
CA ILE A 175 8.34 22.96 -6.94
C ILE A 175 7.97 24.26 -7.67
N PRO A 176 8.28 24.41 -8.96
CA PRO A 176 7.71 25.47 -9.80
C PRO A 176 6.17 25.40 -9.82
N THR A 177 5.50 26.56 -9.76
CA THR A 177 4.02 26.68 -9.75
C THR A 177 3.37 26.00 -10.98
N ASP A 178 4.04 26.04 -12.14
CA ASP A 178 3.56 25.41 -13.38
C ASP A 178 3.57 23.88 -13.36
N LEU A 179 4.19 23.26 -12.35
CA LEU A 179 4.14 21.82 -12.11
C LEU A 179 3.00 21.39 -11.17
N ILE A 180 2.27 22.32 -10.56
CA ILE A 180 1.10 21.99 -9.73
C ILE A 180 0.03 21.34 -10.61
N PRO A 181 -0.44 20.11 -10.32
CA PRO A 181 -1.36 19.42 -11.18
C PRO A 181 -2.78 19.96 -11.05
N HIS A 182 -3.40 20.26 -12.18
CA HIS A 182 -4.77 20.77 -12.26
C HIS A 182 -5.69 19.80 -12.98
N CYS A 183 -6.93 19.73 -12.52
CA CYS A 183 -7.96 18.90 -13.10
C CYS A 183 -8.26 19.34 -14.54
N PRO A 184 -8.19 18.44 -15.55
CA PRO A 184 -8.42 18.80 -16.94
C PRO A 184 -9.86 19.18 -17.26
N VAL A 185 -10.81 18.97 -16.32
CA VAL A 185 -12.22 19.26 -16.51
C VAL A 185 -12.63 20.59 -15.85
N CYS A 186 -12.24 20.83 -14.60
CA CYS A 186 -12.66 22.01 -13.84
C CYS A 186 -11.52 22.96 -13.47
N ASN A 187 -10.30 22.63 -13.82
CA ASN A 187 -9.07 23.40 -13.55
C ASN A 187 -8.77 23.64 -12.05
N LYS A 188 -9.46 22.97 -11.12
CA LYS A 188 -9.07 22.99 -9.71
C LYS A 188 -7.84 22.12 -9.52
N MET A 189 -7.06 22.39 -8.47
CA MET A 189 -5.91 21.56 -8.11
C MET A 189 -6.33 20.09 -7.98
N MET A 190 -5.45 19.17 -8.36
CA MET A 190 -5.65 17.74 -8.14
C MET A 190 -5.23 17.36 -6.71
N SER A 191 -5.61 16.16 -6.30
CA SER A 191 -5.12 15.48 -5.11
C SER A 191 -4.68 14.06 -5.44
N MET A 192 -4.02 13.39 -4.52
CA MET A 192 -3.74 11.97 -4.62
C MET A 192 -5.07 11.19 -4.56
N ASN A 193 -5.19 10.10 -5.31
CA ASN A 193 -6.31 9.17 -5.16
C ASN A 193 -6.08 8.26 -3.94
N LEU A 194 -6.29 8.82 -2.77
CA LEU A 194 -6.16 8.16 -1.47
C LEU A 194 -7.46 8.34 -0.68
N ARG A 195 -7.93 7.25 -0.06
CA ARG A 195 -9.14 7.28 0.78
C ARG A 195 -8.82 7.87 2.16
N SER A 196 -8.69 9.18 2.24
CA SER A 196 -8.52 9.94 3.47
C SER A 196 -9.82 10.54 4.01
N ASP A 197 -10.78 10.79 3.11
CA ASP A 197 -12.07 11.43 3.41
C ASP A 197 -13.15 11.00 2.40
N GLY A 198 -14.29 11.72 2.40
CA GLY A 198 -15.42 11.47 1.51
C GLY A 198 -15.23 11.92 0.05
N THR A 199 -14.08 12.49 -0.32
CA THR A 199 -13.78 12.94 -1.70
C THR A 199 -13.12 11.86 -2.56
N PHE A 200 -12.86 10.68 -2.00
CA PHE A 200 -12.22 9.58 -2.72
C PHE A 200 -13.00 9.17 -3.98
N VAL A 201 -12.33 9.13 -5.12
CA VAL A 201 -12.92 8.72 -6.38
C VAL A 201 -12.77 7.21 -6.57
N GLU A 202 -13.89 6.51 -6.53
CA GLU A 202 -14.01 5.11 -6.90
C GLU A 202 -14.24 5.03 -8.42
N ASP A 203 -13.16 4.98 -9.19
CA ASP A 203 -13.25 4.93 -10.64
C ASP A 203 -13.72 3.55 -11.16
N GLU A 204 -13.88 3.44 -12.46
CA GLU A 204 -14.33 2.19 -13.10
C GLU A 204 -13.41 0.99 -12.79
N HIS A 205 -12.10 1.21 -12.64
CA HIS A 205 -11.14 0.16 -12.33
C HIS A 205 -11.30 -0.33 -10.89
N TRP A 206 -11.52 0.60 -9.95
CA TRP A 206 -11.79 0.31 -8.55
C TRP A 206 -13.08 -0.51 -8.41
N LEU A 207 -14.18 -0.06 -9.04
CA LEU A 207 -15.48 -0.75 -9.01
C LEU A 207 -15.39 -2.17 -9.61
N LYS A 208 -14.69 -2.35 -10.72
CA LYS A 208 -14.45 -3.67 -11.31
C LYS A 208 -13.61 -4.57 -10.39
N ALA A 209 -12.62 -4.02 -9.68
CA ALA A 209 -11.82 -4.78 -8.74
C ALA A 209 -12.64 -5.22 -7.52
N ALA A 210 -13.53 -4.36 -7.01
CA ALA A 210 -14.48 -4.69 -5.94
C ALA A 210 -15.43 -5.82 -6.36
N GLY A 211 -15.97 -5.77 -7.58
CA GLY A 211 -16.81 -6.84 -8.13
C GLY A 211 -16.09 -8.18 -8.20
N ARG A 212 -14.87 -8.22 -8.75
CA ARG A 212 -14.06 -9.45 -8.81
C ARG A 212 -13.72 -10.01 -7.43
N TYR A 213 -13.49 -9.15 -6.43
CA TYR A 213 -13.30 -9.58 -5.05
C TYR A 213 -14.55 -10.28 -4.49
N GLN A 214 -15.74 -9.70 -4.74
CA GLN A 214 -17.00 -10.31 -4.33
C GLN A 214 -17.24 -11.65 -5.01
N ASP A 215 -17.00 -11.75 -6.33
CA ASP A 215 -17.09 -13.00 -7.08
C ASP A 215 -16.15 -14.07 -6.53
N PHE A 216 -14.93 -13.70 -6.12
CA PHE A 216 -13.99 -14.61 -5.49
C PHE A 216 -14.50 -15.13 -4.14
N LEU A 217 -15.05 -14.25 -3.30
CA LEU A 217 -15.64 -14.64 -2.01
C LEU A 217 -16.80 -15.62 -2.20
N ASP A 218 -17.75 -15.30 -3.09
CA ASP A 218 -18.93 -16.12 -3.34
C ASP A 218 -18.54 -17.52 -3.90
N ALA A 219 -17.57 -17.54 -4.82
CA ALA A 219 -17.08 -18.79 -5.40
C ALA A 219 -16.36 -19.69 -4.40
N ASN A 220 -15.89 -19.19 -3.26
CA ASN A 220 -15.06 -19.92 -2.30
C ASN A 220 -15.65 -19.98 -0.87
N ARG A 221 -16.87 -19.49 -0.64
CA ARG A 221 -17.52 -19.38 0.68
C ARG A 221 -17.46 -20.67 1.50
N ASP A 222 -17.77 -21.81 0.88
CA ASP A 222 -17.88 -23.11 1.56
C ASP A 222 -16.71 -24.06 1.25
N LYS A 223 -15.66 -23.55 0.58
CA LYS A 223 -14.49 -24.35 0.20
C LYS A 223 -13.40 -24.31 1.26
N LYS A 224 -12.45 -25.22 1.16
CA LYS A 224 -11.20 -25.16 1.92
C LYS A 224 -10.40 -23.96 1.43
N ILE A 225 -10.19 -22.98 2.31
CA ILE A 225 -9.51 -21.71 2.00
C ILE A 225 -8.58 -21.28 3.13
N VAL A 226 -7.47 -20.65 2.78
CA VAL A 226 -6.59 -19.97 3.74
C VAL A 226 -6.85 -18.46 3.62
N TYR A 227 -7.25 -17.84 4.73
CA TYR A 227 -7.26 -16.40 4.90
C TYR A 227 -5.92 -15.98 5.50
N LEU A 228 -5.05 -15.42 4.67
CA LEU A 228 -3.68 -15.03 5.04
C LEU A 228 -3.61 -13.52 5.30
N GLU A 229 -3.63 -13.14 6.57
CA GLU A 229 -3.50 -11.74 7.00
C GLU A 229 -2.04 -11.37 7.25
N LEU A 230 -1.57 -10.31 6.60
CA LEU A 230 -0.18 -9.85 6.63
C LEU A 230 -0.10 -8.38 7.04
N GLY A 231 0.29 -8.12 8.29
CA GLY A 231 0.60 -6.77 8.78
C GLY A 231 -0.57 -5.79 8.78
N VAL A 232 -1.78 -6.27 9.08
CA VAL A 232 -2.98 -5.41 9.21
C VAL A 232 -3.04 -4.86 10.62
N GLY A 233 -2.85 -3.54 10.76
CA GLY A 233 -2.91 -2.84 12.04
C GLY A 233 -4.34 -2.61 12.55
N ALA A 234 -4.44 -2.19 13.84
CA ALA A 234 -5.70 -1.89 14.49
C ALA A 234 -6.36 -0.58 14.01
N ASN A 235 -5.69 0.23 13.20
CA ASN A 235 -6.24 1.51 12.70
C ASN A 235 -7.37 1.31 11.67
N THR A 236 -7.31 0.25 10.86
CA THR A 236 -8.31 -0.04 9.81
C THR A 236 -8.69 -1.52 9.77
N PRO A 237 -9.06 -2.14 10.89
CA PRO A 237 -9.31 -3.58 10.97
C PRO A 237 -10.60 -4.00 10.23
N GLY A 238 -11.52 -3.07 10.00
CA GLY A 238 -12.83 -3.33 9.40
C GLY A 238 -12.80 -3.77 7.94
N ILE A 239 -11.69 -3.53 7.22
CA ILE A 239 -11.58 -3.88 5.80
C ILE A 239 -11.08 -5.33 5.62
N ILE A 240 -10.15 -5.79 6.45
CA ILE A 240 -9.48 -7.08 6.30
C ILE A 240 -9.68 -7.95 7.53
N LYS A 241 -9.20 -7.50 8.69
CA LYS A 241 -9.11 -8.30 9.91
C LYS A 241 -10.47 -8.85 10.36
N TYR A 242 -11.45 -7.99 10.59
CA TYR A 242 -12.79 -8.40 11.03
C TYR A 242 -13.55 -9.22 9.99
N PRO A 243 -13.56 -8.88 8.69
CA PRO A 243 -14.12 -9.75 7.67
C PRO A 243 -13.47 -11.13 7.61
N PHE A 244 -12.13 -11.24 7.71
CA PHE A 244 -11.45 -12.54 7.71
C PHE A 244 -11.80 -13.39 8.93
N TRP A 245 -11.94 -12.79 10.11
CA TRP A 245 -12.42 -13.49 11.29
C TRP A 245 -13.85 -14.02 11.10
N HIS A 246 -14.74 -13.19 10.55
CA HIS A 246 -16.12 -13.56 10.27
C HIS A 246 -16.20 -14.70 9.24
N PHE A 247 -15.50 -14.61 8.12
CA PHE A 247 -15.46 -15.67 7.12
C PHE A 247 -14.86 -16.97 7.65
N THR A 248 -13.88 -16.88 8.55
CA THR A 248 -13.31 -18.07 9.21
C THR A 248 -14.32 -18.71 10.16
N TYR A 249 -15.06 -17.90 10.91
CA TYR A 249 -16.12 -18.37 11.80
C TYR A 249 -17.25 -19.09 11.06
N GLU A 250 -17.70 -18.53 9.95
CA GLU A 250 -18.77 -19.13 9.14
C GLU A 250 -18.35 -20.39 8.38
N ASN A 251 -17.08 -20.54 8.04
CA ASN A 251 -16.58 -21.67 7.25
C ASN A 251 -15.69 -22.61 8.10
N PRO A 252 -16.20 -23.76 8.57
CA PRO A 252 -15.40 -24.70 9.39
C PRO A 252 -14.25 -25.36 8.63
N LYS A 253 -14.15 -25.19 7.29
CA LYS A 253 -13.04 -25.69 6.46
C LYS A 253 -11.96 -24.63 6.25
N ALA A 254 -12.18 -23.40 6.69
CA ALA A 254 -11.23 -22.31 6.56
C ALA A 254 -10.10 -22.40 7.58
N LEU A 255 -8.93 -21.89 7.21
CA LEU A 255 -7.81 -21.66 8.10
C LEU A 255 -7.45 -20.17 8.04
N TYR A 256 -7.42 -19.50 9.18
CA TYR A 256 -6.92 -18.15 9.30
C TYR A 256 -5.46 -18.15 9.74
N ILE A 257 -4.62 -17.40 9.03
CA ILE A 257 -3.21 -17.20 9.36
C ILE A 257 -2.97 -15.71 9.49
N CYS A 258 -2.53 -15.26 10.67
CA CYS A 258 -2.15 -13.89 10.93
C CYS A 258 -0.65 -13.79 11.21
N ILE A 259 0.06 -12.97 10.45
CA ILE A 259 1.47 -12.65 10.71
C ILE A 259 1.56 -11.13 10.91
N ASN A 260 1.84 -10.71 12.15
CA ASN A 260 1.93 -9.30 12.48
C ASN A 260 2.83 -9.09 13.71
N LYS A 261 3.62 -8.04 13.71
CA LYS A 261 4.48 -7.69 14.85
C LYS A 261 3.68 -6.87 15.86
N GLY A 262 3.45 -7.44 17.05
CA GLY A 262 2.73 -6.79 18.17
C GLY A 262 1.20 -6.96 18.13
N GLU A 263 0.59 -7.28 16.97
CA GLU A 263 -0.87 -7.31 16.80
C GLU A 263 -1.38 -8.62 16.17
N ALA A 264 -0.66 -9.73 16.35
CA ALA A 264 -1.09 -11.05 15.88
C ALA A 264 -2.09 -11.66 16.86
N VAL A 265 -3.34 -11.23 16.77
CA VAL A 265 -4.43 -11.63 17.68
C VAL A 265 -5.59 -12.25 16.90
N VAL A 266 -6.37 -13.08 17.60
CA VAL A 266 -7.55 -13.77 17.03
C VAL A 266 -8.60 -13.96 18.12
N PRO A 267 -9.92 -13.87 17.81
CA PRO A 267 -11.00 -14.19 18.72
C PRO A 267 -10.98 -15.67 19.14
N GLU A 268 -11.45 -15.97 20.36
CA GLU A 268 -11.49 -17.34 20.91
C GLU A 268 -12.35 -18.29 20.04
N GLU A 269 -13.41 -17.77 19.40
CA GLU A 269 -14.36 -18.51 18.57
C GLU A 269 -13.68 -19.21 17.38
N ILE A 270 -12.65 -18.58 16.80
CA ILE A 270 -11.92 -19.14 15.64
C ILE A 270 -10.50 -19.62 15.97
N LYS A 271 -10.11 -19.62 17.23
CA LYS A 271 -8.74 -19.97 17.67
C LYS A 271 -8.28 -21.34 17.20
N LYS A 272 -9.20 -22.32 17.16
CA LYS A 272 -8.90 -23.69 16.69
C LYS A 272 -8.66 -23.78 15.18
N GLN A 273 -9.11 -22.78 14.42
CA GLN A 273 -8.93 -22.64 12.97
C GLN A 273 -7.90 -21.55 12.64
N SER A 274 -7.03 -21.18 13.59
CA SER A 274 -6.14 -20.04 13.43
C SER A 274 -4.71 -20.33 13.80
N ILE A 275 -3.78 -19.68 13.10
CA ILE A 275 -2.35 -19.65 13.40
C ILE A 275 -1.94 -18.18 13.47
N CYS A 276 -1.50 -17.74 14.65
CA CYS A 276 -1.03 -16.38 14.85
C CYS A 276 0.48 -16.38 15.09
N ILE A 277 1.22 -15.60 14.29
CA ILE A 277 2.67 -15.40 14.42
C ILE A 277 2.92 -13.96 14.77
N ASN A 278 3.38 -13.74 16.00
CA ASN A 278 3.86 -12.42 16.42
C ASN A 278 5.33 -12.26 16.01
N GLY A 279 5.58 -11.65 14.85
CA GLY A 279 6.92 -11.53 14.31
C GLY A 279 6.98 -10.75 13.00
N ASP A 280 8.21 -10.63 12.46
CA ASP A 280 8.45 -10.02 11.16
C ASP A 280 7.93 -10.94 10.04
N ILE A 281 7.21 -10.34 9.07
CA ILE A 281 6.59 -11.11 7.97
C ILE A 281 7.66 -11.68 7.03
N TYR A 282 8.73 -10.92 6.78
CA TYR A 282 9.84 -11.39 5.94
C TYR A 282 10.45 -12.67 6.53
N GLU A 283 10.73 -12.69 7.83
CA GLU A 283 11.28 -13.85 8.52
C GLU A 283 10.34 -15.06 8.51
N ALA A 284 9.03 -14.82 8.60
CA ALA A 284 8.04 -15.90 8.63
C ALA A 284 7.80 -16.53 7.26
N ILE A 285 8.04 -15.79 6.16
CA ILE A 285 7.76 -16.24 4.78
C ILE A 285 9.03 -16.66 4.05
N THR A 286 10.22 -16.23 4.48
CA THR A 286 11.50 -16.55 3.84
C THR A 286 12.26 -17.65 4.53
#